data_3d32711cb7241e8013261de8208bd5de
#
_entry.id   3d32711cb7241e8013261de8208bd5de
#
_cell.length_a   1.000
_cell.length_b   1.000
_cell.length_c   1.000
_cell.angle_alpha   90.00
_cell.angle_beta   90.00
_cell.angle_gamma   90.00
#
_symmetry.space_group_name_H-M   'P 1'
#
loop_
_entity.id
_entity.type
_entity.pdbx_description
1 polymer ?
#
loop_
_entity_poly.entity_id
_entity_poly.type
_entity_poly.pdbx_seq_one_letter_code
_entity_poly.pdbx_strand_id
1 'polypeptide(L)'
;LGGLLGGRWAGYAQAADKPPAAPAMQAHEAAPGCWYVEGLSALGSSANQNFISNAGFIVTSTSVVVVDALGSPTLAERLLAEIARVTDKPVSHVIVTHYHADHVYGLQVFADRGIPILAHQAGREYLHADTARLRLQASREELAPWINDKTRLVPATQWVDGRQELTVGDTVIVLQPVGPAHTPEDLAVYLPQRKVLYAGDLVFRSRIP
;
A
#
# COMPACT_ATOMS: atom_id res chain seq x y z
N LEU A 1 29.68 -65.81 5.49
CA LEU A 1 29.60 -65.03 4.22
C LEU A 1 28.32 -64.19 4.28
N GLY A 2 28.45 -62.98 4.79
CA GLY A 2 27.35 -62.00 4.90
C GLY A 2 27.70 -60.78 4.12
N GLY A 3 27.00 -60.51 3.03
CA GLY A 3 27.15 -59.32 2.22
C GLY A 3 26.22 -58.20 2.74
N LEU A 4 26.78 -57.09 3.19
CA LEU A 4 26.08 -55.86 3.51
C LEU A 4 25.88 -55.07 2.20
N LEU A 5 24.61 -54.97 1.76
CA LEU A 5 24.20 -54.06 0.68
C LEU A 5 23.92 -52.68 1.31
N GLY A 6 24.89 -51.78 1.18
CA GLY A 6 24.72 -50.38 1.54
C GLY A 6 23.87 -49.66 0.49
N GLY A 7 22.61 -49.42 0.79
CA GLY A 7 21.73 -48.56 0.00
C GLY A 7 22.16 -47.11 0.09
N ARG A 8 22.61 -46.50 -1.02
CA ARG A 8 22.86 -45.07 -1.14
C ARG A 8 21.50 -44.39 -1.24
N TRP A 9 21.13 -43.63 -0.22
CA TRP A 9 20.05 -42.67 -0.32
C TRP A 9 20.53 -41.46 -1.15
N ALA A 10 20.10 -41.38 -2.39
CA ALA A 10 20.25 -40.13 -3.16
C ALA A 10 19.28 -39.11 -2.58
N GLY A 11 19.82 -38.14 -1.84
CA GLY A 11 19.06 -36.99 -1.41
C GLY A 11 18.60 -36.20 -2.63
N TYR A 12 17.32 -36.19 -2.90
CA TYR A 12 16.71 -35.23 -3.81
C TYR A 12 16.85 -33.83 -3.16
N ALA A 13 17.85 -33.08 -3.60
CA ALA A 13 17.89 -31.65 -3.38
C ALA A 13 16.69 -31.09 -4.12
N GLN A 14 15.64 -30.72 -3.34
CA GLN A 14 14.54 -29.93 -3.86
C GLN A 14 15.15 -28.64 -4.38
N ALA A 15 15.10 -28.44 -5.69
CA ALA A 15 15.43 -27.15 -6.27
C ALA A 15 14.52 -26.12 -5.60
N ALA A 16 15.11 -25.16 -4.90
CA ALA A 16 14.36 -24.06 -4.34
C ALA A 16 13.64 -23.38 -5.51
N ASP A 17 12.32 -23.51 -5.55
CA ASP A 17 11.49 -22.89 -6.58
C ASP A 17 11.82 -21.40 -6.59
N LYS A 18 12.25 -20.92 -7.76
CA LYS A 18 12.51 -19.50 -7.95
C LYS A 18 11.23 -18.75 -7.60
N PRO A 19 11.31 -17.75 -6.71
CA PRO A 19 10.10 -17.00 -6.33
C PRO A 19 9.39 -16.52 -7.59
N PRO A 20 8.06 -16.53 -7.62
CA PRO A 20 7.29 -16.09 -8.79
C PRO A 20 7.73 -14.68 -9.19
N ALA A 21 7.74 -14.42 -10.50
CA ALA A 21 8.10 -13.11 -11.02
C ALA A 21 7.19 -12.04 -10.39
N ALA A 22 7.80 -10.93 -9.96
CA ALA A 22 7.03 -9.83 -9.38
C ALA A 22 5.95 -9.36 -10.36
N PRO A 23 4.70 -9.13 -9.90
CA PRO A 23 3.65 -8.55 -10.75
C PRO A 23 4.15 -7.25 -11.37
N ALA A 24 3.81 -6.97 -12.63
CA ALA A 24 4.16 -5.71 -13.24
C ALA A 24 3.55 -4.55 -12.44
N MET A 25 4.32 -3.50 -12.20
CA MET A 25 3.83 -2.25 -11.64
C MET A 25 4.26 -1.14 -12.60
N GLN A 26 3.31 -0.34 -13.03
CA GLN A 26 3.55 0.78 -13.93
C GLN A 26 2.68 1.95 -13.50
N ALA A 27 3.26 3.16 -13.48
CA ALA A 27 2.51 4.37 -13.23
C ALA A 27 1.77 4.82 -14.49
N HIS A 28 0.50 5.18 -14.35
CA HIS A 28 -0.37 5.70 -15.38
C HIS A 28 -0.85 7.10 -15.00
N GLU A 29 -0.83 8.02 -15.94
CA GLU A 29 -1.33 9.37 -15.72
C GLU A 29 -2.84 9.42 -16.01
N ALA A 30 -3.65 9.74 -14.99
CA ALA A 30 -5.10 9.88 -15.09
C ALA A 30 -5.50 11.30 -15.53
N ALA A 31 -4.73 12.30 -15.12
CA ALA A 31 -4.85 13.70 -15.50
C ALA A 31 -3.50 14.39 -15.24
N PRO A 32 -3.22 15.58 -15.80
CA PRO A 32 -1.94 16.23 -15.63
C PRO A 32 -1.45 16.28 -14.17
N GLY A 33 -0.34 15.58 -13.89
CA GLY A 33 0.26 15.43 -12.58
C GLY A 33 -0.52 14.55 -11.58
N CYS A 34 -1.54 13.83 -12.02
CA CYS A 34 -2.28 12.85 -11.19
C CYS A 34 -2.04 11.45 -11.72
N TRP A 35 -1.39 10.62 -10.93
CA TRP A 35 -0.90 9.31 -11.34
C TRP A 35 -1.47 8.21 -10.44
N TYR A 36 -1.50 6.99 -10.95
CA TYR A 36 -1.85 5.80 -10.19
C TYR A 36 -1.06 4.58 -10.67
N VAL A 37 -0.93 3.59 -9.80
CA VAL A 37 -0.55 2.23 -10.14
C VAL A 37 -1.75 1.33 -9.90
N GLU A 38 -1.98 0.36 -10.80
CA GLU A 38 -3.12 -0.54 -10.74
C GLU A 38 -2.69 -1.91 -10.18
N GLY A 39 -3.35 -2.32 -9.10
CA GLY A 39 -3.17 -3.64 -8.53
C GLY A 39 -3.92 -4.71 -9.32
N LEU A 40 -3.63 -5.96 -9.02
CA LEU A 40 -4.27 -7.10 -9.68
C LEU A 40 -5.70 -7.28 -9.17
N SER A 41 -6.64 -7.53 -10.07
CA SER A 41 -8.01 -7.95 -9.71
C SER A 41 -8.01 -9.42 -9.26
N ALA A 42 -7.49 -9.68 -8.06
CA ALA A 42 -7.30 -11.00 -7.48
C ALA A 42 -7.39 -10.93 -5.95
N LEU A 43 -7.49 -12.09 -5.30
CA LEU A 43 -7.27 -12.18 -3.85
C LEU A 43 -5.77 -12.00 -3.53
N GLY A 44 -5.47 -11.37 -2.39
CA GLY A 44 -4.11 -11.23 -1.90
C GLY A 44 -3.47 -12.60 -1.64
N SER A 45 -2.21 -12.73 -2.06
CA SER A 45 -1.43 -13.96 -1.87
C SER A 45 0.06 -13.67 -1.88
N SER A 46 0.85 -14.62 -1.41
CA SER A 46 2.30 -14.59 -1.54
C SER A 46 2.75 -14.52 -3.02
N ALA A 47 2.04 -15.21 -3.92
CA ALA A 47 2.37 -15.26 -5.35
C ALA A 47 2.23 -13.88 -6.03
N ASN A 48 1.26 -13.07 -5.64
CA ASN A 48 1.07 -11.72 -6.18
C ASN A 48 1.64 -10.61 -5.29
N GLN A 49 2.40 -10.96 -4.24
CA GLN A 49 3.00 -10.02 -3.29
C GLN A 49 1.98 -9.15 -2.55
N ASN A 50 0.70 -9.57 -2.51
CA ASN A 50 -0.43 -8.76 -2.03
C ASN A 50 -0.63 -7.46 -2.84
N PHE A 51 -0.27 -7.45 -4.12
CA PHE A 51 -0.49 -6.30 -5.00
C PHE A 51 -1.90 -6.37 -5.60
N ILE A 52 -2.89 -6.03 -4.80
CA ILE A 52 -4.33 -6.16 -5.11
C ILE A 52 -5.10 -4.84 -4.96
N SER A 53 -4.47 -3.82 -4.42
CA SER A 53 -5.02 -2.46 -4.33
C SER A 53 -4.30 -1.51 -5.28
N ASN A 54 -4.96 -0.40 -5.59
CA ASN A 54 -4.35 0.71 -6.29
C ASN A 54 -3.67 1.65 -5.28
N ALA A 55 -2.65 2.38 -5.75
CA ALA A 55 -2.14 3.55 -5.05
C ALA A 55 -2.03 4.72 -6.02
N GLY A 56 -2.17 5.93 -5.51
CA GLY A 56 -2.04 7.14 -6.30
C GLY A 56 -0.85 7.98 -5.92
N PHE A 57 -0.47 8.91 -6.80
CA PHE A 57 0.42 9.99 -6.42
C PHE A 57 0.15 11.25 -7.24
N ILE A 58 0.39 12.38 -6.61
CA ILE A 58 0.11 13.71 -7.13
C ILE A 58 1.44 14.46 -7.22
N VAL A 59 1.83 14.80 -8.44
CA VAL A 59 3.01 15.65 -8.69
C VAL A 59 2.57 17.11 -8.65
N THR A 60 3.09 17.84 -7.68
CA THR A 60 2.85 19.28 -7.50
C THR A 60 4.03 20.10 -8.03
N SER A 61 3.99 21.41 -7.90
CA SER A 61 5.15 22.26 -8.31
C SER A 61 6.40 22.00 -7.45
N THR A 62 6.27 21.53 -6.19
CA THR A 62 7.38 21.41 -5.25
C THR A 62 7.72 19.98 -4.84
N SER A 63 6.75 19.08 -4.81
CA SER A 63 6.90 17.74 -4.23
C SER A 63 5.83 16.79 -4.74
N VAL A 64 5.88 15.55 -4.25
CA VAL A 64 4.90 14.50 -4.54
C VAL A 64 4.10 14.19 -3.27
N VAL A 65 2.77 14.05 -3.42
CA VAL A 65 1.88 13.53 -2.38
C VAL A 65 1.40 12.15 -2.81
N VAL A 66 1.61 11.14 -1.98
CA VAL A 66 1.20 9.76 -2.24
C VAL A 66 -0.18 9.51 -1.61
N VAL A 67 -1.02 8.73 -2.27
CA VAL A 67 -2.31 8.25 -1.77
C VAL A 67 -2.25 6.74 -1.69
N ASP A 68 -2.30 6.23 -0.46
CA ASP A 68 -2.09 4.83 -0.07
C ASP A 68 -0.66 4.28 -0.34
N ALA A 69 -0.28 3.26 0.42
CA ALA A 69 1.08 2.75 0.44
C ALA A 69 1.21 1.29 -0.03
N LEU A 70 0.11 0.73 -0.55
CA LEU A 70 0.04 -0.67 -0.99
C LEU A 70 0.19 -1.70 0.15
N GLY A 71 0.10 -2.97 -0.23
CA GLY A 71 -0.05 -4.11 0.67
C GLY A 71 1.25 -4.70 1.23
N SER A 72 2.42 -4.11 0.97
CA SER A 72 3.68 -4.56 1.57
C SER A 72 4.78 -3.50 1.47
N PRO A 73 5.81 -3.58 2.34
CA PRO A 73 6.98 -2.71 2.23
C PRO A 73 7.68 -2.81 0.87
N THR A 74 7.77 -3.99 0.29
CA THR A 74 8.36 -4.20 -1.03
C THR A 74 7.57 -3.48 -2.13
N LEU A 75 6.25 -3.49 -2.06
CA LEU A 75 5.41 -2.76 -3.02
C LEU A 75 5.54 -1.24 -2.85
N ALA A 76 5.66 -0.74 -1.63
CA ALA A 76 5.89 0.68 -1.38
C ALA A 76 7.26 1.16 -1.92
N GLU A 77 8.33 0.35 -1.80
CA GLU A 77 9.62 0.66 -2.45
C GLU A 77 9.50 0.69 -3.98
N ARG A 78 8.73 -0.21 -4.56
CA ARG A 78 8.47 -0.22 -5.99
C ARG A 78 7.64 0.99 -6.43
N LEU A 79 6.65 1.41 -5.63
CA LEU A 79 5.89 2.64 -5.86
C LEU A 79 6.81 3.86 -5.87
N LEU A 80 7.75 3.95 -4.92
CA LEU A 80 8.77 5.01 -4.91
C LEU A 80 9.66 4.98 -6.16
N ALA A 81 10.01 3.79 -6.65
CA ALA A 81 10.76 3.65 -7.90
C ALA A 81 9.95 4.10 -9.12
N GLU A 82 8.65 3.84 -9.17
CA GLU A 82 7.76 4.35 -10.23
C GLU A 82 7.62 5.88 -10.16
N ILE A 83 7.49 6.46 -8.95
CA ILE A 83 7.49 7.91 -8.76
C ILE A 83 8.78 8.54 -9.30
N ALA A 84 9.94 7.93 -8.99
CA ALA A 84 11.24 8.42 -9.45
C ALA A 84 11.43 8.35 -10.98
N ARG A 85 10.66 7.51 -11.69
CA ARG A 85 10.64 7.51 -13.18
C ARG A 85 9.85 8.67 -13.75
N VAL A 86 8.89 9.19 -13.00
CA VAL A 86 8.00 10.28 -13.42
C VAL A 86 8.59 11.65 -13.06
N THR A 87 9.23 11.77 -11.89
CA THR A 87 9.73 13.05 -11.38
C THR A 87 10.88 12.84 -10.39
N ASP A 88 11.77 13.82 -10.31
CA ASP A 88 12.86 13.89 -9.32
C ASP A 88 12.45 14.61 -8.02
N LYS A 89 11.20 15.08 -7.93
CA LYS A 89 10.69 15.78 -6.75
C LYS A 89 10.55 14.83 -5.56
N PRO A 90 10.86 15.29 -4.34
CA PRO A 90 10.75 14.46 -3.14
C PRO A 90 9.28 14.17 -2.79
N VAL A 91 9.02 13.01 -2.20
CA VAL A 91 7.73 12.73 -1.57
C VAL A 91 7.65 13.50 -0.26
N SER A 92 6.60 14.31 -0.11
CA SER A 92 6.38 15.17 1.06
C SER A 92 5.32 14.66 2.03
N HIS A 93 4.34 13.90 1.54
CA HIS A 93 3.22 13.41 2.34
C HIS A 93 2.72 12.06 1.81
N VAL A 94 2.16 11.26 2.70
CA VAL A 94 1.30 10.12 2.36
C VAL A 94 -0.09 10.38 2.96
N ILE A 95 -1.13 10.18 2.16
CA ILE A 95 -2.52 10.23 2.61
C ILE A 95 -3.05 8.80 2.57
N VAL A 96 -3.60 8.33 3.69
CA VAL A 96 -4.22 7.01 3.83
C VAL A 96 -5.72 7.17 3.62
N THR A 97 -6.29 6.44 2.67
CA THR A 97 -7.73 6.44 2.44
C THR A 97 -8.46 5.69 3.54
N HIS A 98 -7.94 4.53 3.95
CA HIS A 98 -8.43 3.72 5.06
C HIS A 98 -7.37 2.70 5.50
N TYR A 99 -7.57 2.01 6.63
CA TYR A 99 -6.56 1.15 7.25
C TYR A 99 -6.67 -0.35 6.89
N HIS A 100 -7.13 -0.71 5.68
CA HIS A 100 -7.00 -2.09 5.23
C HIS A 100 -5.57 -2.44 4.85
N ALA A 101 -5.22 -3.71 5.02
CA ALA A 101 -3.86 -4.24 4.92
C ALA A 101 -3.18 -3.91 3.58
N ASP A 102 -3.91 -4.02 2.49
CA ASP A 102 -3.42 -3.78 1.13
C ASP A 102 -3.23 -2.29 0.79
N HIS A 103 -3.65 -1.38 1.67
CA HIS A 103 -3.42 0.07 1.56
C HIS A 103 -2.33 0.57 2.51
N VAL A 104 -2.04 -0.13 3.62
CA VAL A 104 -1.23 0.44 4.71
C VAL A 104 0.02 -0.33 5.09
N TYR A 105 0.20 -1.59 4.69
CA TYR A 105 1.40 -2.34 5.11
C TYR A 105 2.70 -1.81 4.51
N GLY A 106 2.64 -1.00 3.47
CA GLY A 106 3.77 -0.26 2.93
C GLY A 106 4.14 1.02 3.69
N LEU A 107 3.31 1.54 4.60
CA LEU A 107 3.49 2.84 5.27
C LEU A 107 4.82 2.96 6.02
N GLN A 108 5.37 1.85 6.54
CA GLN A 108 6.66 1.89 7.24
C GLN A 108 7.80 2.42 6.38
N VAL A 109 7.75 2.21 5.06
CA VAL A 109 8.76 2.70 4.11
C VAL A 109 8.82 4.22 4.10
N PHE A 110 7.67 4.87 4.17
CA PHE A 110 7.54 6.32 4.23
C PHE A 110 7.85 6.86 5.63
N ALA A 111 7.36 6.19 6.67
CA ALA A 111 7.62 6.56 8.06
C ALA A 111 9.13 6.52 8.39
N ASP A 112 9.87 5.51 7.92
CA ASP A 112 11.31 5.38 8.11
C ASP A 112 12.11 6.48 7.39
N ARG A 113 11.51 7.14 6.43
CA ARG A 113 12.05 8.31 5.73
C ARG A 113 11.62 9.64 6.35
N GLY A 114 10.85 9.60 7.45
CA GLY A 114 10.35 10.79 8.12
C GLY A 114 9.24 11.52 7.34
N ILE A 115 8.60 10.86 6.38
CA ILE A 115 7.54 11.45 5.57
C ILE A 115 6.25 11.48 6.39
N PRO A 116 5.59 12.65 6.55
CA PRO A 116 4.31 12.78 7.22
C PRO A 116 3.21 11.92 6.60
N ILE A 117 2.43 11.27 7.47
CA ILE A 117 1.31 10.41 7.10
C ILE A 117 0.03 11.04 7.65
N LEU A 118 -0.95 11.26 6.76
CA LEU A 118 -2.27 11.79 7.07
C LEU A 118 -3.31 10.70 6.95
N ALA A 119 -4.21 10.56 7.92
CA ALA A 119 -5.34 9.64 7.89
C ALA A 119 -6.52 10.20 8.67
N HIS A 120 -7.72 9.69 8.43
CA HIS A 120 -8.88 10.06 9.21
C HIS A 120 -8.76 9.58 10.67
N GLN A 121 -9.20 10.39 11.64
CA GLN A 121 -9.00 10.13 13.06
C GLN A 121 -9.66 8.81 13.55
N ALA A 122 -10.75 8.37 12.94
CA ALA A 122 -11.39 7.10 13.30
C ALA A 122 -10.47 5.88 13.06
N GLY A 123 -9.44 5.99 12.21
CA GLY A 123 -8.42 4.95 12.02
C GLY A 123 -7.57 4.66 13.26
N ARG A 124 -7.56 5.56 14.25
CA ARG A 124 -6.93 5.30 15.56
C ARG A 124 -7.55 4.11 16.26
N GLU A 125 -8.88 4.01 16.21
CA GLU A 125 -9.59 2.92 16.86
C GLU A 125 -9.18 1.57 16.26
N TYR A 126 -9.13 1.46 14.94
CA TYR A 126 -8.63 0.27 14.28
C TYR A 126 -7.20 -0.10 14.71
N LEU A 127 -6.28 0.86 14.72
CA LEU A 127 -4.86 0.61 15.06
C LEU A 127 -4.66 0.14 16.50
N HIS A 128 -5.53 0.54 17.42
CA HIS A 128 -5.51 0.09 18.83
C HIS A 128 -6.30 -1.20 19.07
N ALA A 129 -7.07 -1.67 18.10
CA ALA A 129 -7.85 -2.88 18.22
C ALA A 129 -6.98 -4.14 18.10
N ASP A 130 -7.37 -5.20 18.82
CA ASP A 130 -6.77 -6.52 18.65
C ASP A 130 -6.90 -7.05 17.22
N THR A 131 -7.96 -6.66 16.52
CA THR A 131 -8.22 -7.03 15.12
C THR A 131 -7.04 -6.66 14.22
N ALA A 132 -6.52 -5.45 14.31
CA ALA A 132 -5.38 -4.99 13.47
C ALA A 132 -4.12 -5.82 13.75
N ARG A 133 -3.84 -6.09 15.04
CA ARG A 133 -2.70 -6.93 15.47
C ARG A 133 -2.82 -8.37 14.99
N LEU A 134 -4.00 -8.97 15.17
CA LEU A 134 -4.28 -10.35 14.74
C LEU A 134 -4.25 -10.47 13.21
N ARG A 135 -4.76 -9.49 12.48
CA ARG A 135 -4.70 -9.46 11.02
C ARG A 135 -3.26 -9.39 10.52
N LEU A 136 -2.42 -8.54 11.12
CA LEU A 136 -1.01 -8.47 10.75
C LEU A 136 -0.29 -9.80 11.07
N GLN A 137 -0.61 -10.44 12.19
CA GLN A 137 -0.04 -11.74 12.53
C GLN A 137 -0.41 -12.81 11.50
N ALA A 138 -1.69 -12.92 11.13
CA ALA A 138 -2.13 -13.84 10.09
C ALA A 138 -1.48 -13.53 8.73
N SER A 139 -1.36 -12.25 8.39
CA SER A 139 -0.71 -11.83 7.14
C SER A 139 0.78 -12.22 7.07
N ARG A 140 1.49 -12.33 8.19
CA ARG A 140 2.88 -12.81 8.21
C ARG A 140 3.00 -14.29 7.79
N GLU A 141 1.97 -15.08 8.03
CA GLU A 141 1.90 -16.48 7.60
C GLU A 141 1.42 -16.59 6.15
N GLU A 142 0.33 -15.90 5.83
CA GLU A 142 -0.35 -15.96 4.53
C GLU A 142 0.44 -15.33 3.39
N LEU A 143 1.19 -14.25 3.68
CA LEU A 143 1.84 -13.39 2.69
C LEU A 143 3.38 -13.40 2.79
N ALA A 144 3.96 -14.38 3.51
CA ALA A 144 5.41 -14.54 3.54
C ALA A 144 5.98 -14.73 2.13
N PRO A 145 7.18 -14.21 1.84
CA PRO A 145 8.06 -13.44 2.70
C PRO A 145 7.81 -11.91 2.70
N TRP A 146 6.79 -11.45 1.98
CA TRP A 146 6.52 -10.01 1.73
C TRP A 146 6.05 -9.28 2.98
N ILE A 147 5.26 -9.96 3.81
CA ILE A 147 4.90 -9.54 5.16
C ILE A 147 5.63 -10.49 6.11
N ASN A 148 6.38 -9.94 7.06
CA ASN A 148 7.25 -10.70 7.96
C ASN A 148 7.37 -10.01 9.32
N ASP A 149 8.24 -10.50 10.19
CA ASP A 149 8.44 -9.99 11.55
C ASP A 149 8.88 -8.52 11.62
N LYS A 150 9.46 -7.98 10.55
CA LYS A 150 9.85 -6.57 10.44
C LYS A 150 8.69 -5.67 9.99
N THR A 151 7.60 -6.26 9.47
CA THR A 151 6.41 -5.51 9.06
C THR A 151 5.65 -5.05 10.29
N ARG A 152 5.31 -3.76 10.33
CA ARG A 152 4.59 -3.14 11.45
C ARG A 152 3.44 -2.27 10.99
N LEU A 153 2.44 -2.12 11.85
CA LEU A 153 1.41 -1.10 11.71
C LEU A 153 2.03 0.27 11.98
N VAL A 154 1.66 1.24 11.17
CA VAL A 154 2.17 2.61 11.27
C VAL A 154 1.00 3.56 11.48
N PRO A 155 0.94 4.28 12.60
CA PRO A 155 -0.07 5.31 12.82
C PRO A 155 0.20 6.54 11.93
N ALA A 156 -0.85 7.29 11.62
CA ALA A 156 -0.67 8.59 11.02
C ALA A 156 0.06 9.55 11.98
N THR A 157 0.85 10.44 11.40
CA THR A 157 1.50 11.54 12.14
C THR A 157 0.56 12.74 12.30
N GLN A 158 -0.41 12.86 11.40
CA GLN A 158 -1.43 13.91 11.41
C GLN A 158 -2.81 13.28 11.20
N TRP A 159 -3.75 13.62 12.05
CA TRP A 159 -5.10 13.07 12.00
C TRP A 159 -6.09 14.11 11.47
N VAL A 160 -6.84 13.69 10.45
CA VAL A 160 -7.87 14.49 9.81
C VAL A 160 -9.17 14.29 10.56
N ASP A 161 -9.77 15.41 10.99
CA ASP A 161 -11.09 15.46 11.62
C ASP A 161 -11.99 16.42 10.81
N GLY A 162 -12.91 15.85 10.06
CA GLY A 162 -13.72 16.61 9.13
C GLY A 162 -12.99 16.97 7.83
N ARG A 163 -13.67 17.74 6.98
CA ARG A 163 -13.12 18.22 5.71
C ARG A 163 -11.95 19.16 5.95
N GLN A 164 -10.83 18.88 5.30
CA GLN A 164 -9.62 19.71 5.33
C GLN A 164 -9.09 19.98 3.93
N GLU A 165 -8.33 21.06 3.78
CA GLU A 165 -7.57 21.37 2.57
C GLU A 165 -6.08 21.38 2.90
N LEU A 166 -5.32 20.61 2.14
CA LEU A 166 -3.87 20.58 2.18
C LEU A 166 -3.36 21.28 0.91
N THR A 167 -2.60 22.34 1.06
CA THR A 167 -1.94 22.99 -0.06
C THR A 167 -0.49 22.55 -0.14
N VAL A 168 -0.10 21.96 -1.26
CA VAL A 168 1.28 21.53 -1.54
C VAL A 168 1.73 22.15 -2.85
N GLY A 169 2.69 23.07 -2.77
CA GLY A 169 3.10 23.85 -3.93
C GLY A 169 1.92 24.63 -4.51
N ASP A 170 1.61 24.37 -5.79
CA ASP A 170 0.52 24.99 -6.56
C ASP A 170 -0.82 24.21 -6.48
N THR A 171 -0.86 23.11 -5.72
CA THR A 171 -1.98 22.18 -5.74
C THR A 171 -2.74 22.19 -4.42
N VAL A 172 -4.06 22.41 -4.50
CA VAL A 172 -4.99 22.22 -3.38
C VAL A 172 -5.55 20.81 -3.42
N ILE A 173 -5.39 20.08 -2.33
CA ILE A 173 -5.86 18.70 -2.13
C ILE A 173 -6.92 18.74 -1.02
N VAL A 174 -8.14 18.35 -1.34
CA VAL A 174 -9.25 18.28 -0.39
C VAL A 174 -9.28 16.88 0.20
N LEU A 175 -9.16 16.81 1.52
CA LEU A 175 -9.33 15.61 2.33
C LEU A 175 -10.77 15.59 2.83
N GLN A 176 -11.58 14.68 2.33
CA GLN A 176 -12.99 14.59 2.63
C GLN A 176 -13.33 13.25 3.31
N PRO A 177 -13.55 13.25 4.64
CA PRO A 177 -14.13 12.09 5.30
C PRO A 177 -15.50 11.77 4.72
N VAL A 178 -15.73 10.51 4.40
CA VAL A 178 -16.98 10.02 3.80
C VAL A 178 -17.51 8.77 4.53
N GLY A 179 -16.79 8.30 5.53
CA GLY A 179 -17.20 7.18 6.35
C GLY A 179 -18.34 7.52 7.35
N PRO A 180 -18.98 6.48 7.92
CA PRO A 180 -18.73 5.08 7.61
C PRO A 180 -19.33 4.66 6.27
N ALA A 181 -18.51 4.03 5.42
CA ALA A 181 -18.92 3.46 4.14
C ALA A 181 -18.30 2.07 3.95
N HIS A 182 -17.13 1.95 3.27
CA HIS A 182 -16.37 0.70 3.22
C HIS A 182 -15.72 0.40 4.59
N THR A 183 -15.19 1.45 5.23
CA THR A 183 -14.71 1.43 6.61
C THR A 183 -15.28 2.63 7.40
N PRO A 184 -15.15 2.65 8.74
CA PRO A 184 -15.52 3.84 9.52
C PRO A 184 -14.69 5.08 9.20
N GLU A 185 -13.45 4.91 8.75
CA GLU A 185 -12.46 5.96 8.55
C GLU A 185 -12.22 6.35 7.09
N ASP A 186 -13.09 5.98 6.17
CA ASP A 186 -12.91 6.29 4.75
C ASP A 186 -12.68 7.76 4.49
N LEU A 187 -11.59 8.05 3.76
CA LEU A 187 -11.15 9.38 3.37
C LEU A 187 -11.00 9.46 1.85
N ALA A 188 -11.81 10.27 1.21
CA ALA A 188 -11.66 10.59 -0.21
C ALA A 188 -10.67 11.75 -0.39
N VAL A 189 -9.83 11.67 -1.42
CA VAL A 189 -8.81 12.68 -1.75
C VAL A 189 -9.16 13.32 -3.08
N TYR A 190 -9.62 14.56 -3.06
CA TYR A 190 -10.13 15.26 -4.23
C TYR A 190 -9.24 16.45 -4.63
N LEU A 191 -8.97 16.56 -5.91
CA LEU A 191 -8.23 17.66 -6.54
C LEU A 191 -9.18 18.52 -7.39
N PRO A 192 -9.72 19.63 -6.85
CA PRO A 192 -10.73 20.43 -7.53
C PRO A 192 -10.27 20.99 -8.88
N GLN A 193 -9.03 21.47 -8.94
CA GLN A 193 -8.47 22.09 -10.16
C GLN A 193 -8.28 21.08 -11.29
N ARG A 194 -8.02 19.81 -10.94
CA ARG A 194 -7.74 18.71 -11.89
C ARG A 194 -8.95 17.81 -12.12
N LYS A 195 -10.02 17.98 -11.30
CA LYS A 195 -11.25 17.15 -11.31
C LYS A 195 -10.96 15.66 -11.12
N VAL A 196 -9.97 15.33 -10.28
CA VAL A 196 -9.55 13.95 -9.97
C VAL A 196 -9.94 13.62 -8.54
N LEU A 197 -10.47 12.42 -8.35
CA LEU A 197 -10.81 11.84 -7.06
C LEU A 197 -10.04 10.51 -6.89
N TYR A 198 -9.25 10.40 -5.83
CA TYR A 198 -8.79 9.12 -5.33
C TYR A 198 -9.77 8.68 -4.26
N ALA A 199 -10.52 7.65 -4.57
CA ALA A 199 -11.70 7.24 -3.80
C ALA A 199 -11.41 6.10 -2.81
N GLY A 200 -10.20 5.53 -2.81
CA GLY A 200 -9.94 4.29 -2.08
C GLY A 200 -10.94 3.20 -2.48
N ASP A 201 -11.39 2.44 -1.53
CA ASP A 201 -12.31 1.32 -1.74
C ASP A 201 -13.81 1.70 -1.68
N LEU A 202 -14.11 2.97 -1.94
CA LEU A 202 -15.48 3.45 -2.15
C LEU A 202 -16.02 3.12 -3.54
N VAL A 203 -15.11 2.90 -4.52
CA VAL A 203 -15.49 2.63 -5.90
C VAL A 203 -14.72 1.40 -6.39
N PHE A 204 -15.45 0.36 -6.73
CA PHE A 204 -14.91 -0.86 -7.29
C PHE A 204 -15.22 -0.97 -8.77
N ARG A 205 -14.25 -1.42 -9.55
CA ARG A 205 -14.40 -1.73 -10.98
C ARG A 205 -13.96 -3.18 -11.21
N SER A 206 -14.83 -3.97 -11.87
CA SER A 206 -14.55 -5.37 -12.23
C SER A 206 -14.31 -6.31 -11.04
N ARG A 207 -14.63 -5.88 -9.84
CA ARG A 207 -14.48 -6.62 -8.59
C ARG A 207 -15.58 -6.19 -7.62
N ILE A 208 -16.05 -7.12 -6.79
CA ILE A 208 -16.91 -6.84 -5.63
C ILE A 208 -16.00 -6.69 -4.41
N PRO A 209 -16.28 -5.73 -3.50
CA PRO A 209 -15.52 -5.54 -2.27
C PRO A 209 -15.54 -6.77 -1.37
#